data_cbf49b2ff3be289b0a8b4ba05b022fd4
#
_entry.id   cbf49b2ff3be289b0a8b4ba05b022fd4
#
_cell.length_a   1.000
_cell.length_b   1.000
_cell.length_c   1.000
_cell.angle_alpha   90.00
_cell.angle_beta   90.00
_cell.angle_gamma   90.00
#
_symmetry.space_group_name_H-M   'P 1'
#
loop_
_entity.id
_entity.type
_entity.pdbx_description
1 polymer ?
#
loop_
_entity_poly.entity_id
_entity_poly.type
_entity_poly.pdbx_seq_one_letter_code
_entity_poly.pdbx_strand_id
1 'polypeptide(L)'
;MNIKQLKRTFPKKDIPKTPFYVSVAGNIGVGKSMITTMIGEVFGWQMHFEPVINNPYLDDYYKDMKRWSFHLQVYFLSKRFEVQKLILDKPGSAVQDRTIYEDVEIFAPTLHRRGCMDDRDYENYREVFRNMVSFLSPPDLIIYLHCKPETALDRINQRGRGCESDIPLDFLKDLHSAYGDWIERAPALCPVHTIDTEVINLRDDPQAQVELLEMIREYHLEKDARNGEGS
;
A
#
# COMPACT_ATOMS: atom_id res chain seq x y z
N MET A 1 -6.78 13.14 -17.05
CA MET A 1 -5.65 13.88 -17.68
C MET A 1 -4.53 12.90 -17.98
N ASN A 2 -3.71 13.13 -19.01
CA ASN A 2 -2.54 12.27 -19.19
C ASN A 2 -1.38 12.75 -18.27
N ILE A 3 -0.44 11.85 -17.98
CA ILE A 3 0.71 12.14 -17.10
C ILE A 3 1.51 13.38 -17.53
N LYS A 4 1.62 13.65 -18.83
CA LYS A 4 2.34 14.85 -19.33
C LYS A 4 1.64 16.16 -18.93
N GLN A 5 0.32 16.16 -18.88
CA GLN A 5 -0.45 17.32 -18.45
C GLN A 5 -0.32 17.51 -16.94
N LEU A 6 -0.42 16.44 -16.14
CA LEU A 6 -0.21 16.49 -14.70
C LEU A 6 1.19 17.00 -14.33
N LYS A 7 2.25 16.56 -15.03
CA LYS A 7 3.62 17.07 -14.84
C LYS A 7 3.77 18.58 -15.13
N ARG A 8 2.93 19.15 -15.96
CA ARG A 8 2.91 20.62 -16.20
C ARG A 8 2.23 21.37 -15.05
N THR A 9 1.19 20.77 -14.45
CA THR A 9 0.52 21.32 -13.26
C THR A 9 1.43 21.27 -12.04
N PHE A 10 2.27 20.22 -11.92
CA PHE A 10 3.21 20.01 -10.81
C PHE A 10 4.66 20.03 -11.32
N PRO A 11 5.22 21.20 -11.65
CA PRO A 11 6.60 21.27 -12.13
C PRO A 11 7.59 20.94 -11.00
N LYS A 12 8.66 20.22 -11.33
CA LYS A 12 9.65 19.71 -10.36
C LYS A 12 10.24 20.79 -9.42
N LYS A 13 10.32 22.04 -9.88
CA LYS A 13 10.82 23.15 -9.07
C LYS A 13 9.94 23.50 -7.87
N ASP A 14 8.65 23.13 -7.93
CA ASP A 14 7.65 23.41 -6.90
C ASP A 14 7.43 22.21 -5.94
N ILE A 15 8.19 21.12 -6.13
CA ILE A 15 8.18 19.97 -5.27
C ILE A 15 9.31 20.10 -4.25
N PRO A 16 9.04 19.98 -2.93
CA PRO A 16 10.06 20.04 -1.89
C PRO A 16 11.18 19.02 -2.12
N LYS A 17 12.39 19.32 -1.63
CA LYS A 17 13.57 18.45 -1.76
C LYS A 17 13.75 17.51 -0.59
N THR A 18 13.13 17.81 0.54
CA THR A 18 13.12 16.93 1.72
C THR A 18 12.56 15.56 1.34
N PRO A 19 13.20 14.46 1.71
CA PRO A 19 12.66 13.13 1.44
C PRO A 19 11.25 12.96 2.01
N PHE A 20 10.33 12.44 1.19
CA PHE A 20 8.95 12.18 1.58
C PHE A 20 8.53 10.78 1.14
N TYR A 21 8.02 9.99 2.08
CA TYR A 21 7.63 8.62 1.84
C TYR A 21 6.12 8.44 1.95
N VAL A 22 5.49 8.10 0.84
CA VAL A 22 4.03 7.84 0.74
C VAL A 22 3.77 6.36 0.58
N SER A 23 2.83 5.83 1.36
CA SER A 23 2.26 4.50 1.15
C SER A 23 0.87 4.59 0.54
N VAL A 24 0.59 3.75 -0.44
CA VAL A 24 -0.76 3.53 -0.97
C VAL A 24 -1.29 2.22 -0.43
N ALA A 25 -2.24 2.31 0.50
CA ALA A 25 -2.85 1.18 1.21
C ALA A 25 -4.23 0.83 0.66
N GLY A 26 -4.69 -0.39 0.92
CA GLY A 26 -6.04 -0.83 0.57
C GLY A 26 -6.12 -2.27 0.06
N ASN A 27 -7.34 -2.78 -0.07
CA ASN A 27 -7.63 -4.17 -0.42
C ASN A 27 -7.06 -4.55 -1.81
N ILE A 28 -7.05 -5.83 -2.12
CA ILE A 28 -6.75 -6.34 -3.47
C ILE A 28 -7.81 -5.77 -4.43
N GLY A 29 -7.40 -5.31 -5.61
CA GLY A 29 -8.32 -4.80 -6.63
C GLY A 29 -8.74 -3.32 -6.53
N VAL A 30 -8.40 -2.57 -5.46
CA VAL A 30 -8.85 -1.17 -5.30
C VAL A 30 -8.13 -0.15 -6.20
N GLY A 31 -7.03 -0.52 -6.86
CA GLY A 31 -6.33 0.37 -7.80
C GLY A 31 -5.02 0.98 -7.30
N LYS A 32 -4.43 0.46 -6.23
CA LYS A 32 -3.18 0.98 -5.63
C LYS A 32 -2.06 1.23 -6.63
N SER A 33 -1.73 0.25 -7.46
CA SER A 33 -0.60 0.33 -8.40
C SER A 33 -0.75 1.46 -9.42
N MET A 34 -1.99 1.80 -9.81
CA MET A 34 -2.26 2.93 -10.70
C MET A 34 -1.92 4.26 -9.99
N ILE A 35 -2.34 4.41 -8.75
CA ILE A 35 -2.08 5.61 -7.95
C ILE A 35 -0.58 5.74 -7.64
N THR A 36 0.07 4.63 -7.28
CA THR A 36 1.53 4.57 -7.08
C THR A 36 2.28 5.05 -8.34
N THR A 37 1.86 4.58 -9.52
CA THR A 37 2.43 5.02 -10.81
C THR A 37 2.19 6.50 -11.05
N MET A 38 0.97 6.98 -10.83
CA MET A 38 0.62 8.40 -11.05
C MET A 38 1.48 9.32 -10.17
N ILE A 39 1.55 9.05 -8.87
CA ILE A 39 2.34 9.83 -7.91
C ILE A 39 3.82 9.82 -8.30
N GLY A 40 4.38 8.63 -8.50
CA GLY A 40 5.80 8.47 -8.81
C GLY A 40 6.20 9.15 -10.12
N GLU A 41 5.37 9.03 -11.17
CA GLU A 41 5.67 9.68 -12.44
C GLU A 41 5.51 11.20 -12.39
N VAL A 42 4.47 11.71 -11.73
CA VAL A 42 4.22 13.16 -11.69
C VAL A 42 5.29 13.88 -10.87
N PHE A 43 5.59 13.38 -9.68
CA PHE A 43 6.59 14.01 -8.80
C PHE A 43 8.04 13.57 -9.11
N GLY A 44 8.23 12.52 -9.90
CA GLY A 44 9.55 11.95 -10.18
C GLY A 44 10.12 11.20 -9.00
N TRP A 45 9.26 10.58 -8.17
CA TRP A 45 9.65 9.79 -7.01
C TRP A 45 9.96 8.34 -7.34
N GLN A 46 10.71 7.67 -6.47
CA GLN A 46 10.96 6.24 -6.59
C GLN A 46 9.63 5.48 -6.38
N MET A 47 9.35 4.53 -7.27
CA MET A 47 8.13 3.70 -7.21
C MET A 47 8.47 2.28 -6.78
N HIS A 48 7.79 1.79 -5.76
CA HIS A 48 7.96 0.44 -5.25
C HIS A 48 6.61 -0.29 -5.29
N PHE A 49 6.55 -1.34 -6.09
CA PHE A 49 5.33 -2.14 -6.28
C PHE A 49 5.37 -3.42 -5.46
N GLU A 50 4.17 -3.96 -5.20
CA GLU A 50 4.00 -5.25 -4.56
C GLU A 50 4.68 -6.36 -5.40
N PRO A 51 5.50 -7.24 -4.79
CA PRO A 51 6.20 -8.31 -5.49
C PRO A 51 5.27 -9.48 -5.83
N VAL A 52 4.31 -9.25 -6.72
CA VAL A 52 3.36 -10.26 -7.21
C VAL A 52 3.96 -11.07 -8.35
N ILE A 53 4.70 -10.39 -9.25
CA ILE A 53 5.34 -11.03 -10.41
C ILE A 53 6.52 -11.87 -9.91
N ASN A 54 6.58 -13.13 -10.35
CA ASN A 54 7.57 -14.12 -9.93
C ASN A 54 7.53 -14.48 -8.43
N ASN A 55 6.38 -14.29 -7.78
CA ASN A 55 6.20 -14.78 -6.41
C ASN A 55 6.09 -16.32 -6.42
N PRO A 56 7.00 -17.05 -5.76
CA PRO A 56 7.07 -18.50 -5.87
C PRO A 56 5.93 -19.23 -5.12
N TYR A 57 5.14 -18.52 -4.33
CA TYR A 57 4.09 -19.11 -3.47
C TYR A 57 2.67 -18.72 -3.90
N LEU A 58 2.51 -17.68 -4.72
CA LEU A 58 1.19 -17.05 -4.91
C LEU A 58 0.21 -17.99 -5.64
N ASP A 59 0.66 -18.71 -6.67
CA ASP A 59 -0.18 -19.68 -7.40
C ASP A 59 -0.60 -20.86 -6.54
N ASP A 60 0.29 -21.36 -5.69
CA ASP A 60 0.01 -22.47 -4.80
C ASP A 60 -0.85 -22.02 -3.60
N TYR A 61 -0.66 -20.78 -3.14
CA TYR A 61 -1.44 -20.20 -2.06
C TYR A 61 -2.94 -20.15 -2.38
N TYR A 62 -3.34 -19.71 -3.57
CA TYR A 62 -4.77 -19.65 -3.91
C TYR A 62 -5.38 -21.04 -4.11
N LYS A 63 -4.58 -22.09 -4.42
CA LYS A 63 -5.05 -23.48 -4.49
C LYS A 63 -5.21 -24.10 -3.11
N ASP A 64 -4.32 -23.79 -2.17
CA ASP A 64 -4.34 -24.29 -0.79
C ASP A 64 -3.84 -23.23 0.20
N MET A 65 -4.76 -22.34 0.56
CA MET A 65 -4.45 -21.22 1.48
C MET A 65 -3.95 -21.74 2.83
N LYS A 66 -4.50 -22.84 3.34
CA LYS A 66 -4.11 -23.40 4.64
C LYS A 66 -2.65 -23.88 4.65
N ARG A 67 -2.21 -24.49 3.56
CA ARG A 67 -0.84 -24.98 3.42
C ARG A 67 0.17 -23.85 3.24
N TRP A 68 -0.18 -22.81 2.47
CA TRP A 68 0.79 -21.85 1.96
C TRP A 68 0.73 -20.46 2.60
N SER A 69 -0.26 -20.16 3.46
CA SER A 69 -0.41 -18.83 4.07
C SER A 69 0.83 -18.37 4.82
N PHE A 70 1.38 -19.18 5.71
CA PHE A 70 2.58 -18.79 6.45
C PHE A 70 3.78 -18.51 5.52
N HIS A 71 4.02 -19.38 4.55
CA HIS A 71 5.12 -19.23 3.61
C HIS A 71 5.00 -17.96 2.77
N LEU A 72 3.79 -17.70 2.26
CA LEU A 72 3.51 -16.50 1.48
C LEU A 72 3.67 -15.23 2.32
N GLN A 73 3.15 -15.23 3.56
CA GLN A 73 3.24 -14.07 4.44
C GLN A 73 4.70 -13.78 4.85
N VAL A 74 5.52 -14.78 5.14
CA VAL A 74 6.95 -14.61 5.41
C VAL A 74 7.69 -14.08 4.17
N TYR A 75 7.33 -14.55 2.97
CA TYR A 75 7.91 -14.03 1.73
C TYR A 75 7.58 -12.53 1.54
N PHE A 76 6.30 -12.14 1.70
CA PHE A 76 5.91 -10.73 1.58
C PHE A 76 6.57 -9.87 2.65
N LEU A 77 6.60 -10.33 3.90
CA LEU A 77 7.25 -9.65 5.01
C LEU A 77 8.72 -9.34 4.69
N SER A 78 9.46 -10.35 4.21
CA SER A 78 10.87 -10.21 3.82
C SER A 78 11.05 -9.19 2.68
N LYS A 79 10.23 -9.29 1.62
CA LYS A 79 10.33 -8.40 0.47
C LYS A 79 9.95 -6.96 0.78
N ARG A 80 8.94 -6.73 1.62
CA ARG A 80 8.56 -5.38 2.03
C ARG A 80 9.57 -4.76 2.99
N PHE A 81 10.16 -5.56 3.87
CA PHE A 81 11.27 -5.10 4.70
C PHE A 81 12.45 -4.63 3.86
N GLU A 82 12.86 -5.43 2.86
CA GLU A 82 13.93 -5.08 1.92
C GLU A 82 13.64 -3.75 1.20
N VAL A 83 12.42 -3.59 0.68
CA VAL A 83 11.99 -2.37 -0.02
C VAL A 83 11.95 -1.17 0.92
N GLN A 84 11.34 -1.30 2.10
CA GLN A 84 11.22 -0.18 3.03
C GLN A 84 12.59 0.26 3.56
N LYS A 85 13.48 -0.69 3.85
CA LYS A 85 14.87 -0.39 4.17
C LYS A 85 15.57 0.36 3.02
N LEU A 86 15.37 -0.08 1.78
CA LEU A 86 15.92 0.59 0.61
C LEU A 86 15.42 2.05 0.47
N ILE A 87 14.14 2.31 0.77
CA ILE A 87 13.56 3.66 0.77
C ILE A 87 14.26 4.53 1.82
N LEU A 88 14.51 4.00 3.02
CA LEU A 88 15.15 4.73 4.11
C LEU A 88 16.64 4.99 3.86
N ASP A 89 17.32 4.05 3.24
CA ASP A 89 18.77 4.12 2.98
C ASP A 89 19.11 5.02 1.77
N LYS A 90 18.15 5.24 0.85
CA LYS A 90 18.38 6.04 -0.37
C LYS A 90 17.85 7.46 -0.22
N PRO A 91 18.59 8.46 -0.74
CA PRO A 91 18.10 9.83 -0.76
C PRO A 91 16.92 9.99 -1.73
N GLY A 92 16.00 10.90 -1.39
CA GLY A 92 14.86 11.26 -2.23
C GLY A 92 13.54 10.70 -1.74
N SER A 93 12.48 11.11 -2.40
CA SER A 93 11.12 10.73 -2.05
C SER A 93 10.70 9.43 -2.74
N ALA A 94 9.80 8.69 -2.10
CA ALA A 94 9.31 7.40 -2.59
C ALA A 94 7.81 7.24 -2.42
N VAL A 95 7.21 6.43 -3.28
CA VAL A 95 5.83 5.93 -3.13
C VAL A 95 5.84 4.41 -3.22
N GLN A 96 5.15 3.76 -2.28
CA GLN A 96 5.11 2.30 -2.17
C GLN A 96 3.66 1.80 -2.22
N ASP A 97 3.44 0.77 -3.06
CA ASP A 97 2.20 -0.02 -3.09
C ASP A 97 2.24 -1.05 -1.97
N ARG A 98 1.54 -0.76 -0.88
CA ARG A 98 1.42 -1.54 0.34
C ARG A 98 2.73 -1.63 1.16
N THR A 99 2.62 -1.46 2.46
CA THR A 99 3.72 -1.54 3.42
C THR A 99 3.72 -2.84 4.22
N ILE A 100 4.79 -3.04 4.99
CA ILE A 100 4.93 -4.14 5.95
C ILE A 100 3.85 -4.10 7.06
N TYR A 101 3.29 -2.92 7.36
CA TYR A 101 2.25 -2.76 8.38
C TYR A 101 0.94 -3.44 7.99
N GLU A 102 0.58 -3.43 6.70
CA GLU A 102 -0.62 -4.10 6.21
C GLU A 102 -0.50 -5.63 6.31
N ASP A 103 0.70 -6.18 6.17
CA ASP A 103 0.92 -7.63 6.32
C ASP A 103 0.60 -8.11 7.73
N VAL A 104 1.07 -7.38 8.75
CA VAL A 104 0.91 -7.78 10.15
C VAL A 104 -0.43 -7.35 10.75
N GLU A 105 -1.02 -6.25 10.26
CA GLU A 105 -2.27 -5.70 10.79
C GLU A 105 -3.52 -6.23 10.07
N ILE A 106 -3.39 -6.62 8.80
CA ILE A 106 -4.52 -7.00 7.94
C ILE A 106 -4.44 -8.47 7.52
N PHE A 107 -3.37 -8.85 6.77
CA PHE A 107 -3.32 -10.14 6.08
C PHE A 107 -3.07 -11.31 7.04
N ALA A 108 -2.03 -11.26 7.84
CA ALA A 108 -1.71 -12.35 8.76
C ALA A 108 -2.81 -12.58 9.82
N PRO A 109 -3.39 -11.55 10.48
CA PRO A 109 -4.50 -11.76 11.40
C PRO A 109 -5.75 -12.31 10.72
N THR A 110 -6.04 -11.90 9.48
CA THR A 110 -7.19 -12.43 8.73
C THR A 110 -6.99 -13.90 8.40
N LEU A 111 -5.80 -14.30 7.94
CA LEU A 111 -5.48 -15.69 7.66
C LEU A 111 -5.48 -16.56 8.91
N HIS A 112 -5.04 -16.02 10.05
CA HIS A 112 -5.12 -16.69 11.35
C HIS A 112 -6.58 -16.91 11.77
N ARG A 113 -7.44 -15.88 11.74
CA ARG A 113 -8.89 -16.01 12.05
C ARG A 113 -9.62 -17.01 11.15
N ARG A 114 -9.19 -17.13 9.88
CA ARG A 114 -9.72 -18.11 8.93
C ARG A 114 -9.18 -19.53 9.13
N GLY A 115 -8.29 -19.75 10.10
CA GLY A 115 -7.64 -21.05 10.33
C GLY A 115 -6.66 -21.48 9.24
N CYS A 116 -6.21 -20.51 8.41
CA CYS A 116 -5.19 -20.73 7.37
C CYS A 116 -3.76 -20.58 7.92
N MET A 117 -3.62 -20.09 9.15
CA MET A 117 -2.37 -20.00 9.90
C MET A 117 -2.67 -20.42 11.35
N ASP A 118 -1.91 -21.33 11.92
CA ASP A 118 -2.11 -21.74 13.30
C ASP A 118 -1.52 -20.73 14.32
N ASP A 119 -1.83 -20.89 15.60
CA ASP A 119 -1.41 -19.96 16.66
C ASP A 119 0.11 -19.82 16.74
N ARG A 120 0.84 -20.94 16.62
CA ARG A 120 2.31 -20.98 16.71
C ARG A 120 2.94 -20.23 15.53
N ASP A 121 2.47 -20.48 14.32
CA ASP A 121 2.96 -19.82 13.10
C ASP A 121 2.63 -18.33 13.12
N TYR A 122 1.43 -17.97 13.59
CA TYR A 122 1.02 -16.56 13.71
C TYR A 122 1.85 -15.79 14.74
N GLU A 123 2.08 -16.37 15.93
CA GLU A 123 2.92 -15.71 16.95
C GLU A 123 4.38 -15.58 16.50
N ASN A 124 4.95 -16.63 15.87
CA ASN A 124 6.28 -16.56 15.27
C ASN A 124 6.39 -15.47 14.19
N TYR A 125 5.38 -15.36 13.32
CA TYR A 125 5.30 -14.30 12.32
C TYR A 125 5.30 -12.90 12.94
N ARG A 126 4.51 -12.70 13.99
CA ARG A 126 4.45 -11.41 14.72
C ARG A 126 5.76 -11.09 15.42
N GLU A 127 6.46 -12.09 15.96
CA GLU A 127 7.76 -11.89 16.58
C GLU A 127 8.82 -11.47 15.55
N VAL A 128 8.86 -12.11 14.39
CA VAL A 128 9.73 -11.71 13.28
C VAL A 128 9.44 -10.27 12.85
N PHE A 129 8.18 -9.89 12.69
CA PHE A 129 7.79 -8.50 12.38
C PHE A 129 8.27 -7.52 13.45
N ARG A 130 8.05 -7.80 14.74
CA ARG A 130 8.48 -6.91 15.83
C ARG A 130 9.99 -6.65 15.82
N ASN A 131 10.77 -7.68 15.50
CA ASN A 131 12.21 -7.55 15.37
C ASN A 131 12.62 -6.72 14.14
N MET A 132 11.91 -6.86 13.02
CA MET A 132 12.19 -6.13 11.79
C MET A 132 11.77 -4.64 11.87
N VAL A 133 10.58 -4.35 12.41
CA VAL A 133 10.01 -3.00 12.38
C VAL A 133 10.80 -2.00 13.20
N SER A 134 11.58 -2.45 14.20
CA SER A 134 12.47 -1.59 14.99
C SER A 134 13.56 -0.90 14.16
N PHE A 135 13.85 -1.39 12.95
CA PHE A 135 14.81 -0.81 12.01
C PHE A 135 14.17 0.04 10.91
N LEU A 136 12.86 0.24 10.98
CA LEU A 136 12.09 0.96 9.96
C LEU A 136 11.43 2.20 10.54
N SER A 137 11.27 3.21 9.70
CA SER A 137 10.40 4.35 9.98
C SER A 137 9.08 4.20 9.22
N PRO A 138 7.95 4.62 9.81
CA PRO A 138 6.68 4.63 9.10
C PRO A 138 6.70 5.57 7.90
N PRO A 139 5.74 5.45 6.96
CA PRO A 139 5.56 6.44 5.92
C PRO A 139 5.17 7.80 6.52
N ASP A 140 5.43 8.86 5.77
CA ASP A 140 5.01 10.23 6.13
C ASP A 140 3.51 10.45 5.90
N LEU A 141 2.92 9.68 4.98
CA LEU A 141 1.50 9.72 4.63
C LEU A 141 1.04 8.35 4.13
N ILE A 142 -0.11 7.89 4.61
CA ILE A 142 -0.84 6.76 4.03
C ILE A 142 -2.02 7.29 3.20
N ILE A 143 -2.10 6.89 1.94
CA ILE A 143 -3.28 7.06 1.10
C ILE A 143 -4.04 5.74 1.13
N TYR A 144 -5.15 5.71 1.84
CA TYR A 144 -6.00 4.52 1.92
C TYR A 144 -7.10 4.57 0.86
N LEU A 145 -7.04 3.61 -0.06
CA LEU A 145 -8.05 3.41 -1.08
C LEU A 145 -9.03 2.32 -0.65
N HIS A 146 -10.31 2.59 -0.70
CA HIS A 146 -11.32 1.57 -0.46
C HIS A 146 -12.41 1.55 -1.53
N CYS A 147 -13.08 0.44 -1.64
CA CYS A 147 -14.32 0.20 -2.36
C CYS A 147 -15.00 -1.03 -1.78
N LYS A 148 -16.23 -1.33 -2.19
CA LYS A 148 -16.92 -2.56 -1.81
C LYS A 148 -16.13 -3.79 -2.28
N PRO A 149 -16.15 -4.91 -1.52
CA PRO A 149 -15.49 -6.15 -1.93
C PRO A 149 -15.93 -6.68 -3.30
N GLU A 150 -17.20 -6.51 -3.64
CA GLU A 150 -17.76 -6.89 -4.93
C GLU A 150 -17.12 -6.10 -6.09
N THR A 151 -16.99 -4.79 -5.92
CA THR A 151 -16.32 -3.90 -6.89
C THR A 151 -14.83 -4.27 -7.03
N ALA A 152 -14.18 -4.59 -5.92
CA ALA A 152 -12.79 -5.05 -5.94
C ALA A 152 -12.65 -6.36 -6.73
N LEU A 153 -13.55 -7.33 -6.52
CA LEU A 153 -13.56 -8.60 -7.24
C LEU A 153 -13.78 -8.39 -8.75
N ASP A 154 -14.72 -7.53 -9.14
CA ASP A 154 -14.96 -7.19 -10.54
C ASP A 154 -13.70 -6.61 -11.21
N ARG A 155 -12.98 -5.71 -10.53
CA ARG A 155 -11.73 -5.13 -11.01
C ARG A 155 -10.60 -6.16 -11.12
N ILE A 156 -10.53 -7.13 -10.19
CA ILE A 156 -9.59 -8.26 -10.23
C ILE A 156 -9.87 -9.10 -11.48
N ASN A 157 -11.13 -9.48 -11.72
CA ASN A 157 -11.54 -10.27 -12.87
C ASN A 157 -11.24 -9.56 -14.19
N GLN A 158 -11.53 -8.25 -14.28
CA GLN A 158 -11.23 -7.44 -15.47
C GLN A 158 -9.72 -7.33 -15.74
N ARG A 159 -8.89 -7.30 -14.69
CA ARG A 159 -7.44 -7.26 -14.82
C ARG A 159 -6.86 -8.57 -15.36
N GLY A 160 -7.49 -9.72 -15.06
CA GLY A 160 -7.19 -11.02 -15.64
C GLY A 160 -5.81 -11.58 -15.26
N ARG A 161 -5.30 -11.32 -14.06
CA ARG A 161 -4.10 -11.99 -13.56
C ARG A 161 -4.46 -13.42 -13.16
N GLY A 162 -3.88 -14.41 -13.85
CA GLY A 162 -4.24 -15.83 -13.65
C GLY A 162 -4.15 -16.32 -12.20
N CYS A 163 -3.14 -15.88 -11.45
CA CYS A 163 -2.98 -16.24 -10.03
C CYS A 163 -4.06 -15.66 -9.10
N GLU A 164 -4.81 -14.66 -9.54
CA GLU A 164 -5.84 -13.98 -8.74
C GLU A 164 -7.26 -14.36 -9.14
N SER A 165 -7.45 -15.21 -10.15
CA SER A 165 -8.78 -15.61 -10.67
C SER A 165 -9.65 -16.32 -9.63
N ASP A 166 -9.02 -16.95 -8.64
CA ASP A 166 -9.68 -17.80 -7.66
C ASP A 166 -9.80 -17.14 -6.28
N ILE A 167 -9.59 -15.81 -6.20
CA ILE A 167 -9.74 -15.08 -4.92
C ILE A 167 -11.19 -15.15 -4.45
N PRO A 168 -11.49 -15.73 -3.27
CA PRO A 168 -12.84 -15.82 -2.77
C PRO A 168 -13.37 -14.44 -2.35
N LEU A 169 -14.64 -14.15 -2.67
CA LEU A 169 -15.28 -12.89 -2.25
C LEU A 169 -15.34 -12.74 -0.72
N ASP A 170 -15.55 -13.83 0.00
CA ASP A 170 -15.58 -13.83 1.46
C ASP A 170 -14.20 -13.44 2.07
N PHE A 171 -13.10 -13.84 1.42
CA PHE A 171 -11.77 -13.37 1.80
C PHE A 171 -11.59 -11.86 1.59
N LEU A 172 -12.08 -11.32 0.47
CA LEU A 172 -12.07 -9.87 0.24
C LEU A 172 -12.92 -9.11 1.25
N LYS A 173 -14.05 -9.70 1.71
CA LYS A 173 -14.90 -9.14 2.77
C LYS A 173 -14.19 -9.12 4.12
N ASP A 174 -13.49 -10.19 4.48
CA ASP A 174 -12.71 -10.25 5.71
C ASP A 174 -11.57 -9.22 5.72
N LEU A 175 -10.86 -9.09 4.58
CA LEU A 175 -9.84 -8.06 4.42
C LEU A 175 -10.43 -6.64 4.50
N HIS A 176 -11.58 -6.40 3.87
CA HIS A 176 -12.26 -5.10 3.91
C HIS A 176 -12.61 -4.68 5.34
N SER A 177 -13.16 -5.61 6.14
CA SER A 177 -13.42 -5.38 7.56
C SER A 177 -12.14 -5.08 8.34
N ALA A 178 -11.08 -5.89 8.12
CA ALA A 178 -9.80 -5.70 8.79
C ALA A 178 -9.14 -4.34 8.45
N TYR A 179 -9.29 -3.87 7.21
CA TYR A 179 -8.85 -2.52 6.82
C TYR A 179 -9.64 -1.44 7.56
N GLY A 180 -10.97 -1.58 7.69
CA GLY A 180 -11.80 -0.64 8.46
C GLY A 180 -11.29 -0.50 9.90
N ASP A 181 -11.10 -1.63 10.59
CA ASP A 181 -10.59 -1.65 11.96
C ASP A 181 -9.17 -1.06 12.10
N TRP A 182 -8.33 -1.29 11.08
CA TRP A 182 -6.95 -0.79 11.10
C TRP A 182 -6.88 0.72 10.86
N ILE A 183 -7.66 1.24 9.93
CA ILE A 183 -7.67 2.67 9.59
C ILE A 183 -8.06 3.57 10.75
N GLU A 184 -8.87 3.10 11.67
CA GLU A 184 -9.19 3.83 12.91
C GLU A 184 -7.96 4.00 13.82
N ARG A 185 -6.99 3.08 13.75
CA ARG A 185 -5.77 3.07 14.57
C ARG A 185 -4.53 3.62 13.84
N ALA A 186 -4.51 3.53 12.52
CA ALA A 186 -3.38 3.92 11.68
C ALA A 186 -2.94 5.40 11.86
N PRO A 187 -3.81 6.38 12.17
CA PRO A 187 -3.39 7.75 12.45
C PRO A 187 -2.43 7.90 13.63
N ALA A 188 -2.36 6.93 14.53
CA ALA A 188 -1.33 6.90 15.57
C ALA A 188 0.08 6.61 15.01
N LEU A 189 0.17 6.04 13.81
CA LEU A 189 1.43 5.74 13.12
C LEU A 189 1.90 6.94 12.27
N CYS A 190 1.00 7.45 11.42
CA CYS A 190 1.23 8.61 10.56
C CYS A 190 -0.11 9.13 10.01
N PRO A 191 -0.17 10.32 9.40
CA PRO A 191 -1.37 10.84 8.74
C PRO A 191 -1.95 9.85 7.72
N VAL A 192 -3.27 9.74 7.69
CA VAL A 192 -4.01 8.88 6.74
C VAL A 192 -5.02 9.72 5.96
N HIS A 193 -4.98 9.62 4.65
CA HIS A 193 -5.99 10.19 3.75
C HIS A 193 -6.79 9.09 3.10
N THR A 194 -8.10 9.06 3.36
CA THR A 194 -9.00 8.00 2.88
C THR A 194 -9.73 8.44 1.61
N ILE A 195 -9.76 7.56 0.60
CA ILE A 195 -10.43 7.80 -0.69
C ILE A 195 -11.38 6.64 -1.00
N ASP A 196 -12.64 6.94 -1.16
CA ASP A 196 -13.63 6.03 -1.71
C ASP A 196 -13.55 6.01 -3.24
N THR A 197 -13.03 4.92 -3.78
CA THR A 197 -12.83 4.77 -5.23
C THR A 197 -14.10 4.36 -6.00
N GLU A 198 -15.24 4.25 -5.31
CA GLU A 198 -16.55 4.15 -5.95
C GLU A 198 -17.16 5.53 -6.22
N VAL A 199 -16.81 6.51 -5.38
CA VAL A 199 -17.28 7.89 -5.49
C VAL A 199 -16.29 8.73 -6.30
N ILE A 200 -14.98 8.57 -6.03
CA ILE A 200 -13.91 9.35 -6.65
C ILE A 200 -13.21 8.52 -7.73
N ASN A 201 -13.45 8.88 -8.99
CA ASN A 201 -12.85 8.17 -10.13
C ASN A 201 -11.43 8.70 -10.44
N LEU A 202 -10.44 8.22 -9.68
CA LEU A 202 -9.04 8.62 -9.89
C LEU A 202 -8.44 8.13 -11.23
N ARG A 203 -9.11 7.24 -11.96
CA ARG A 203 -8.65 6.78 -13.28
C ARG A 203 -8.93 7.79 -14.38
N ASP A 204 -10.17 8.29 -14.41
CA ASP A 204 -10.68 9.02 -15.57
C ASP A 204 -11.05 10.48 -15.26
N ASP A 205 -11.13 10.87 -13.99
CA ASP A 205 -11.43 12.24 -13.56
C ASP A 205 -10.15 13.05 -13.35
N PRO A 206 -9.84 14.00 -14.25
CA PRO A 206 -8.66 14.86 -14.14
C PRO A 206 -8.65 15.73 -12.89
N GLN A 207 -9.84 16.18 -12.44
CA GLN A 207 -9.94 17.05 -11.28
C GLN A 207 -9.59 16.28 -10.00
N ALA A 208 -10.13 15.08 -9.83
CA ALA A 208 -9.81 14.20 -8.70
C ALA A 208 -8.31 13.85 -8.66
N GLN A 209 -7.66 13.65 -9.83
CA GLN A 209 -6.22 13.43 -9.92
C GLN A 209 -5.42 14.63 -9.41
N VAL A 210 -5.81 15.84 -9.81
CA VAL A 210 -5.15 17.08 -9.38
C VAL A 210 -5.32 17.29 -7.87
N GLU A 211 -6.53 17.13 -7.35
CA GLU A 211 -6.83 17.29 -5.94
C GLU A 211 -6.01 16.32 -5.05
N LEU A 212 -5.90 15.06 -5.46
CA LEU A 212 -5.06 14.09 -4.76
C LEU A 212 -3.58 14.52 -4.76
N LEU A 213 -3.05 14.95 -5.90
CA LEU A 213 -1.64 15.35 -6.01
C LEU A 213 -1.36 16.65 -5.24
N GLU A 214 -2.29 17.61 -5.24
CA GLU A 214 -2.19 18.82 -4.42
C GLU A 214 -2.13 18.47 -2.92
N MET A 215 -3.04 17.63 -2.45
CA MET A 215 -3.07 17.19 -1.07
C MET A 215 -1.73 16.54 -0.66
N ILE A 216 -1.15 15.67 -1.50
CA ILE A 216 0.15 15.06 -1.24
C ILE A 216 1.25 16.11 -1.17
N ARG A 217 1.23 17.11 -2.07
CA ARG A 217 2.18 18.21 -2.10
C ARG A 217 2.08 19.06 -0.84
N GLU A 218 0.88 19.33 -0.34
CA GLU A 218 0.66 20.07 0.90
C GLU A 218 1.28 19.35 2.11
N TYR A 219 1.03 18.06 2.28
CA TYR A 219 1.70 17.26 3.34
C TYR A 219 3.23 17.29 3.22
N HIS A 220 3.75 17.26 2.00
CA HIS A 220 5.20 17.33 1.76
C HIS A 220 5.77 18.70 2.15
N LEU A 221 5.07 19.79 1.80
CA LEU A 221 5.45 21.15 2.19
C LEU A 221 5.42 21.36 3.71
N GLU A 222 4.41 20.81 4.38
CA GLU A 222 4.34 20.87 5.85
C GLU A 222 5.52 20.13 6.52
N LYS A 223 5.94 18.98 5.97
CA LYS A 223 7.13 18.28 6.47
C LYS A 223 8.39 19.09 6.23
N ASP A 224 8.53 19.69 5.05
CA ASP A 224 9.69 20.52 4.66
C ASP A 224 9.82 21.74 5.60
N ALA A 225 8.72 22.42 5.90
CA ALA A 225 8.67 23.54 6.83
C ALA A 225 9.10 23.15 8.26
N ARG A 226 8.57 22.02 8.77
CA ARG A 226 8.95 21.52 10.12
C ARG A 226 10.45 21.20 10.23
N ASN A 227 11.06 20.68 9.16
CA ASN A 227 12.49 20.38 9.14
C ASN A 227 13.36 21.63 9.00
N GLY A 228 12.87 22.69 8.32
CA GLY A 228 13.54 23.96 8.15
C GLY A 228 13.60 24.81 9.43
N GLU A 229 12.63 24.67 10.33
CA GLU A 229 12.60 25.37 11.64
C GLU A 229 13.53 24.72 12.70
N GLY A 230 13.99 23.50 12.46
CA GLY A 230 14.84 22.72 13.37
C GLY A 230 16.35 22.78 13.06
N SER A 231 16.74 23.53 12.03
CA SER A 231 18.16 23.69 11.59
C SER A 231 18.66 25.08 11.89
#